data_bfd658d3c9b501e6563a82f56fdaf9e6
#
_entry.id   bfd658d3c9b501e6563a82f56fdaf9e6
#
_cell.length_a   1.000
_cell.length_b   1.000
_cell.length_c   1.000
_cell.angle_alpha   90.00
_cell.angle_beta   90.00
_cell.angle_gamma   90.00
#
_symmetry.space_group_name_H-M   'P 1'
#
loop_
_entity.id
_entity.type
_entity.pdbx_description
1 polymer ?
#
loop_
_entity_poly.entity_id
_entity_poly.type
_entity_poly.pdbx_seq_one_letter_code
_entity_poly.pdbx_strand_id
1 'polypeptide(L)'
;HVRHIVGDDLFMKYSLTPARPGLTAAKIQWVKENQPQIYEKVEHILLPKDYLRYRLTGEYATEVSDASATQILDIPNRKWSDEIMTAMNLNEAMLGKVYESQEITGYVLPEVAKLMGITSKCAVVGGASDNSAGGVGTGVVAPGRAMTTIGTSGTVFAFSEEPVLDINKSVYTFCMPVPGAWHFMGSVNSCGASLKWWRNNFYPDDLEYEQINKDA
;
A
#
# COMPACT_ATOMS: atom_id res chain seq x y z
N HIS A 1 1.05 9.11 17.97
CA HIS A 1 -0.07 8.56 18.75
C HIS A 1 -0.22 7.06 18.57
N VAL A 2 -0.50 6.54 17.36
CA VAL A 2 -0.71 5.08 17.13
C VAL A 2 0.44 4.20 17.67
N ARG A 3 1.69 4.70 17.64
CA ARG A 3 2.85 4.03 18.23
C ARG A 3 2.75 3.82 19.73
N HIS A 4 2.12 4.74 20.46
CA HIS A 4 1.94 4.61 21.92
C HIS A 4 0.78 3.68 22.27
N ILE A 5 -0.19 3.53 21.38
CA ILE A 5 -1.38 2.69 21.57
C ILE A 5 -1.08 1.24 21.24
N VAL A 6 -0.47 0.98 20.08
CA VAL A 6 -0.19 -0.37 19.57
C VAL A 6 1.19 -0.85 20.01
N GLY A 7 2.18 0.02 20.02
CA GLY A 7 3.58 -0.33 20.25
C GLY A 7 4.33 -0.78 18.99
N ASP A 8 5.61 -0.45 18.90
CA ASP A 8 6.45 -0.87 17.77
C ASP A 8 6.57 -2.41 17.70
N ASP A 9 6.55 -3.11 18.83
CA ASP A 9 6.74 -4.56 18.86
C ASP A 9 5.60 -5.30 18.16
N LEU A 10 4.34 -4.89 18.36
CA LEU A 10 3.21 -5.46 17.64
C LEU A 10 3.26 -5.12 16.16
N PHE A 11 3.58 -3.87 15.80
CA PHE A 11 3.73 -3.49 14.41
C PHE A 11 4.86 -4.28 13.73
N MET A 12 6.02 -4.42 14.37
CA MET A 12 7.14 -5.20 13.81
C MET A 12 6.80 -6.69 13.70
N LYS A 13 6.04 -7.23 14.65
CA LYS A 13 5.63 -8.65 14.63
C LYS A 13 4.66 -8.96 13.49
N TYR A 14 3.64 -8.13 13.29
CA TYR A 14 2.55 -8.43 12.37
C TYR A 14 2.64 -7.66 11.05
N SER A 15 2.88 -6.35 11.09
CA SER A 15 2.98 -5.55 9.88
C SER A 15 4.41 -5.41 9.33
N LEU A 16 5.39 -6.04 10.00
CA LEU A 16 6.82 -6.05 9.62
C LEU A 16 7.40 -4.64 9.38
N THR A 17 6.73 -3.61 9.89
CA THR A 17 7.07 -2.21 9.65
C THR A 17 6.77 -1.43 10.93
N PRO A 18 7.67 -0.57 11.44
CA PRO A 18 7.39 0.24 12.62
C PRO A 18 6.27 1.23 12.34
N ALA A 19 5.64 1.76 13.40
CA ALA A 19 4.60 2.78 13.26
C ALA A 19 5.03 3.93 12.36
N ARG A 20 4.24 4.22 11.33
CA ARG A 20 4.50 5.29 10.35
C ARG A 20 3.29 6.23 10.24
N PRO A 21 3.48 7.56 10.32
CA PRO A 21 2.37 8.52 10.29
C PRO A 21 1.66 8.58 8.94
N GLY A 22 2.34 8.20 7.87
CA GLY A 22 1.77 8.21 6.50
C GLY A 22 0.84 7.04 6.20
N LEU A 23 0.84 5.97 7.03
CA LEU A 23 0.07 4.76 6.79
C LEU A 23 -1.32 4.82 7.45
N THR A 24 -2.22 3.90 7.08
CA THR A 24 -3.66 4.01 7.36
C THR A 24 -3.99 3.92 8.84
N ALA A 25 -3.33 3.04 9.61
CA ALA A 25 -3.57 2.91 11.06
C ALA A 25 -3.44 4.25 11.80
N ALA A 26 -2.40 5.04 11.46
CA ALA A 26 -2.20 6.35 12.05
C ALA A 26 -3.30 7.36 11.68
N LYS A 27 -3.82 7.29 10.46
CA LYS A 27 -4.91 8.15 9.98
C LYS A 27 -6.23 7.81 10.67
N ILE A 28 -6.55 6.51 10.81
CA ILE A 28 -7.74 6.05 11.54
C ILE A 28 -7.69 6.56 12.98
N GLN A 29 -6.56 6.38 13.65
CA GLN A 29 -6.39 6.82 15.03
C GLN A 29 -6.52 8.34 15.15
N TRP A 30 -5.97 9.08 14.19
CA TRP A 30 -6.11 10.53 14.18
C TRP A 30 -7.57 10.99 14.06
N VAL A 31 -8.37 10.36 13.16
CA VAL A 31 -9.80 10.68 13.02
C VAL A 31 -10.55 10.34 14.31
N LYS A 32 -10.25 9.19 14.92
CA LYS A 32 -10.86 8.74 16.17
C LYS A 32 -10.64 9.73 17.32
N GLU A 33 -9.45 10.30 17.43
CA GLU A 33 -9.08 11.23 18.50
C GLU A 33 -9.52 12.67 18.23
N ASN A 34 -9.41 13.13 16.99
CA ASN A 34 -9.62 14.53 16.66
C ASN A 34 -11.00 14.83 16.06
N GLN A 35 -11.69 13.81 15.58
CA GLN A 35 -13.02 13.90 14.98
C GLN A 35 -13.96 12.78 15.47
N PRO A 36 -14.11 12.60 16.81
CA PRO A 36 -14.86 11.48 17.38
C PRO A 36 -16.32 11.43 16.89
N GLN A 37 -16.97 12.57 16.73
CA GLN A 37 -18.34 12.67 16.22
C GLN A 37 -18.49 12.17 14.77
N ILE A 38 -17.43 12.22 13.98
CA ILE A 38 -17.37 11.63 12.63
C ILE A 38 -17.09 10.14 12.77
N TYR A 39 -16.09 9.78 13.60
CA TYR A 39 -15.69 8.39 13.79
C TYR A 39 -16.84 7.50 14.28
N GLU A 40 -17.68 7.99 15.20
CA GLU A 40 -18.85 7.29 15.71
C GLU A 40 -19.88 6.91 14.61
N LYS A 41 -19.83 7.57 13.46
CA LYS A 41 -20.71 7.31 12.31
C LYS A 41 -20.04 6.48 11.21
N VAL A 42 -18.78 6.10 11.40
CA VAL A 42 -18.04 5.30 10.43
C VAL A 42 -18.50 3.85 10.53
N GLU A 43 -19.11 3.35 9.49
CA GLU A 43 -19.52 1.95 9.37
C GLU A 43 -18.41 1.12 8.69
N HIS A 44 -17.75 1.70 7.68
CA HIS A 44 -16.71 1.01 6.91
C HIS A 44 -15.50 1.91 6.62
N ILE A 45 -14.34 1.28 6.59
CA ILE A 45 -13.05 1.90 6.25
C ILE A 45 -12.55 1.25 4.96
N LEU A 46 -12.40 2.03 3.92
CA LEU A 46 -11.98 1.57 2.60
C LEU A 46 -10.78 2.37 2.12
N LEU A 47 -9.83 1.69 1.49
CA LEU A 47 -8.79 2.37 0.71
C LEU A 47 -9.39 2.93 -0.59
N PRO A 48 -8.76 3.90 -1.25
CA PRO A 48 -9.31 4.50 -2.49
C PRO A 48 -9.67 3.46 -3.56
N LYS A 49 -8.82 2.47 -3.78
CA LYS A 49 -9.06 1.37 -4.71
C LYS A 49 -10.25 0.52 -4.26
N ASP A 50 -10.37 0.24 -2.97
CA ASP A 50 -11.44 -0.57 -2.40
C ASP A 50 -12.79 0.15 -2.49
N TYR A 51 -12.79 1.48 -2.31
CA TYR A 51 -13.99 2.29 -2.53
C TYR A 51 -14.46 2.23 -4.00
N LEU A 52 -13.53 2.29 -4.96
CA LEU A 52 -13.88 2.13 -6.36
C LEU A 52 -14.47 0.75 -6.64
N ARG A 53 -13.87 -0.31 -6.09
CA ARG A 53 -14.39 -1.67 -6.16
C ARG A 53 -15.79 -1.78 -5.56
N TYR A 54 -16.00 -1.23 -4.37
CA TYR A 54 -17.31 -1.16 -3.74
C TYR A 54 -18.35 -0.49 -4.65
N ARG A 55 -18.01 0.63 -5.29
CA ARG A 55 -18.90 1.32 -6.22
C ARG A 55 -19.21 0.50 -7.48
N LEU A 56 -18.32 -0.40 -7.87
CA LEU A 56 -18.53 -1.31 -9.00
C LEU A 56 -19.37 -2.53 -8.64
N THR A 57 -19.22 -3.06 -7.42
CA THR A 57 -19.72 -4.39 -7.04
C THR A 57 -20.73 -4.39 -5.89
N GLY A 58 -20.73 -3.36 -5.04
CA GLY A 58 -21.45 -3.35 -3.77
C GLY A 58 -20.76 -4.12 -2.63
N GLU A 59 -19.61 -4.76 -2.89
CA GLU A 59 -18.89 -5.60 -1.92
C GLU A 59 -17.83 -4.84 -1.15
N TYR A 60 -17.80 -5.01 0.17
CA TYR A 60 -16.75 -4.50 1.04
C TYR A 60 -15.57 -5.48 1.06
N ALA A 61 -14.58 -5.19 0.26
CA ALA A 61 -13.40 -6.04 0.08
C ALA A 61 -12.12 -5.21 0.02
N THR A 62 -11.03 -5.81 0.41
CA THR A 62 -9.66 -5.33 0.19
C THR A 62 -8.79 -6.48 -0.32
N GLU A 63 -7.51 -6.23 -0.61
CA GLU A 63 -6.59 -7.29 -0.98
C GLU A 63 -5.22 -7.10 -0.32
N VAL A 64 -4.49 -8.20 -0.23
CA VAL A 64 -3.31 -8.34 0.62
C VAL A 64 -2.23 -7.27 0.38
N SER A 65 -1.98 -6.84 -0.86
CA SER A 65 -0.88 -5.92 -1.14
C SER A 65 -1.18 -4.49 -0.66
N ASP A 66 -2.41 -4.02 -0.86
CA ASP A 66 -2.84 -2.71 -0.41
C ASP A 66 -3.18 -2.71 1.10
N ALA A 67 -3.78 -3.80 1.60
CA ALA A 67 -4.02 -4.01 3.01
C ALA A 67 -2.71 -4.01 3.84
N SER A 68 -1.60 -4.48 3.28
CA SER A 68 -0.28 -4.40 3.93
C SER A 68 0.10 -2.98 4.32
N ALA A 69 -0.21 -1.99 3.48
CA ALA A 69 0.06 -0.58 3.75
C ALA A 69 -0.87 0.03 4.82
N THR A 70 -1.88 -0.70 5.28
CA THR A 70 -2.72 -0.23 6.39
C THR A 70 -2.01 -0.25 7.74
N GLN A 71 -0.99 -1.10 7.91
CA GLN A 71 -0.38 -1.49 9.19
C GLN A 71 -1.33 -2.23 10.13
N ILE A 72 -2.44 -2.75 9.64
CA ILE A 72 -3.40 -3.55 10.41
C ILE A 72 -3.34 -5.02 9.98
N LEU A 73 -2.77 -5.29 8.79
CA LEU A 73 -2.61 -6.65 8.28
C LEU A 73 -1.51 -7.40 9.03
N ASP A 74 -1.77 -8.65 9.38
CA ASP A 74 -0.77 -9.67 9.70
C ASP A 74 -0.16 -10.14 8.38
N ILE A 75 0.94 -9.52 7.98
CA ILE A 75 1.59 -9.71 6.69
C ILE A 75 2.07 -11.15 6.49
N PRO A 76 2.72 -11.82 7.47
CA PRO A 76 3.04 -13.24 7.37
C PRO A 76 1.85 -14.14 7.07
N ASN A 77 0.71 -13.90 7.73
CA ASN A 77 -0.50 -14.73 7.62
C ASN A 77 -1.53 -14.19 6.63
N ARG A 78 -1.29 -13.03 5.99
CA ARG A 78 -2.10 -12.42 4.93
C ARG A 78 -3.56 -12.21 5.34
N LYS A 79 -3.80 -11.82 6.59
CA LYS A 79 -5.12 -11.55 7.19
C LYS A 79 -5.05 -10.36 8.14
N TRP A 80 -6.19 -9.85 8.57
CA TRP A 80 -6.21 -8.82 9.61
C TRP A 80 -5.57 -9.35 10.91
N SER A 81 -4.85 -8.48 11.63
CA SER A 81 -4.25 -8.79 12.93
C SER A 81 -5.23 -8.48 14.05
N ASP A 82 -5.70 -9.51 14.74
CA ASP A 82 -6.58 -9.38 15.90
C ASP A 82 -5.94 -8.55 17.00
N GLU A 83 -4.63 -8.69 17.20
CA GLU A 83 -3.89 -8.00 18.24
C GLU A 83 -3.75 -6.50 17.95
N ILE A 84 -3.46 -6.12 16.68
CA ILE A 84 -3.41 -4.71 16.31
C ILE A 84 -4.80 -4.09 16.37
N MET A 85 -5.82 -4.77 15.86
CA MET A 85 -7.21 -4.29 15.94
C MET A 85 -7.66 -4.11 17.38
N THR A 86 -7.37 -5.07 18.26
CA THR A 86 -7.67 -4.98 19.69
C THR A 86 -6.97 -3.79 20.34
N ALA A 87 -5.66 -3.62 20.09
CA ALA A 87 -4.91 -2.49 20.64
C ALA A 87 -5.46 -1.13 20.16
N MET A 88 -5.91 -1.05 18.92
CA MET A 88 -6.56 0.14 18.36
C MET A 88 -8.03 0.30 18.78
N ASN A 89 -8.63 -0.68 19.45
CA ASN A 89 -10.07 -0.77 19.66
C ASN A 89 -10.83 -0.53 18.35
N LEU A 90 -10.48 -1.31 17.33
CA LEU A 90 -11.05 -1.28 15.99
C LEU A 90 -11.86 -2.55 15.76
N ASN A 91 -13.10 -2.38 15.34
CA ASN A 91 -13.97 -3.51 15.01
C ASN A 91 -13.63 -4.03 13.61
N GLU A 92 -13.37 -5.34 13.49
CA GLU A 92 -13.08 -6.01 12.20
C GLU A 92 -14.21 -5.79 11.18
N ALA A 93 -15.48 -5.72 11.63
CA ALA A 93 -16.62 -5.45 10.74
C ALA A 93 -16.52 -4.12 9.98
N MET A 94 -15.69 -3.18 10.45
CA MET A 94 -15.42 -1.92 9.75
C MET A 94 -14.45 -2.09 8.57
N LEU A 95 -13.70 -3.20 8.54
CA LEU A 95 -12.72 -3.49 7.51
C LEU A 95 -13.31 -4.42 6.45
N GLY A 96 -12.89 -4.27 5.21
CA GLY A 96 -13.28 -5.18 4.14
C GLY A 96 -12.65 -6.57 4.32
N LYS A 97 -13.31 -7.61 3.83
CA LYS A 97 -12.72 -8.95 3.76
C LYS A 97 -11.44 -8.90 2.92
N VAL A 98 -10.38 -9.54 3.41
CA VAL A 98 -9.10 -9.63 2.70
C VAL A 98 -9.13 -10.75 1.67
N TYR A 99 -8.69 -10.44 0.46
CA TYR A 99 -8.57 -11.36 -0.66
C TYR A 99 -7.13 -11.40 -1.18
N GLU A 100 -6.77 -12.44 -1.89
CA GLU A 100 -5.60 -12.40 -2.76
C GLU A 100 -5.87 -11.50 -3.98
N SER A 101 -4.83 -10.92 -4.54
CA SER A 101 -4.95 -9.91 -5.60
C SER A 101 -5.70 -10.39 -6.85
N GLN A 102 -5.58 -11.68 -7.21
CA GLN A 102 -6.21 -12.30 -8.36
C GLN A 102 -7.60 -12.89 -8.07
N GLU A 103 -8.02 -12.96 -6.80
CA GLU A 103 -9.32 -13.52 -6.44
C GLU A 103 -10.46 -12.59 -6.88
N ILE A 104 -11.56 -13.20 -7.30
CA ILE A 104 -12.78 -12.47 -7.62
C ILE A 104 -13.41 -12.00 -6.33
N THR A 105 -13.57 -10.68 -6.20
CA THR A 105 -14.20 -10.03 -5.04
C THR A 105 -15.67 -9.72 -5.25
N GLY A 106 -16.16 -9.82 -6.48
CA GLY A 106 -17.55 -9.58 -6.85
C GLY A 106 -17.71 -9.44 -8.36
N TYR A 107 -18.91 -9.07 -8.75
CA TYR A 107 -19.28 -8.82 -10.15
C TYR A 107 -19.83 -7.41 -10.29
N VAL A 108 -19.68 -6.83 -11.48
CA VAL A 108 -20.20 -5.48 -11.74
C VAL A 108 -21.72 -5.43 -11.59
N LEU A 109 -22.20 -4.48 -10.80
CA LEU A 109 -23.64 -4.25 -10.60
C LEU A 109 -24.35 -3.98 -11.93
N PRO A 110 -25.60 -4.47 -12.13
CA PRO A 110 -26.31 -4.32 -13.41
C PRO A 110 -26.43 -2.87 -13.89
N GLU A 111 -26.70 -1.93 -12.99
CA GLU A 111 -26.82 -0.51 -13.28
C GLU A 111 -25.47 0.11 -13.71
N VAL A 112 -24.37 -0.33 -13.08
CA VAL A 112 -23.00 0.12 -13.44
C VAL A 112 -22.60 -0.48 -14.77
N ALA A 113 -22.87 -1.76 -15.00
CA ALA A 113 -22.61 -2.45 -16.25
C ALA A 113 -23.32 -1.76 -17.44
N LYS A 114 -24.59 -1.39 -17.25
CA LYS A 114 -25.36 -0.63 -18.24
C LYS A 114 -24.72 0.73 -18.53
N LEU A 115 -24.30 1.45 -17.50
CA LEU A 115 -23.65 2.78 -17.64
C LEU A 115 -22.32 2.66 -18.40
N MET A 116 -21.54 1.61 -18.13
CA MET A 116 -20.23 1.38 -18.75
C MET A 116 -20.31 0.70 -20.13
N GLY A 117 -21.49 0.23 -20.55
CA GLY A 117 -21.66 -0.50 -21.81
C GLY A 117 -21.02 -1.91 -21.77
N ILE A 118 -20.93 -2.55 -20.61
CA ILE A 118 -20.35 -3.88 -20.42
C ILE A 118 -21.39 -4.85 -19.85
N THR A 119 -21.02 -6.14 -19.75
CA THR A 119 -21.87 -7.15 -19.13
C THR A 119 -21.77 -7.13 -17.60
N SER A 120 -22.87 -7.33 -16.88
CA SER A 120 -22.87 -7.54 -15.42
C SER A 120 -22.18 -8.85 -14.98
N LYS A 121 -21.85 -9.74 -15.92
CA LYS A 121 -21.02 -10.93 -15.66
C LYS A 121 -19.53 -10.62 -15.60
N CYS A 122 -19.13 -9.34 -15.79
CA CYS A 122 -17.75 -8.91 -15.66
C CYS A 122 -17.31 -9.08 -14.19
N ALA A 123 -16.34 -9.94 -13.96
CA ALA A 123 -15.75 -10.16 -12.64
C ALA A 123 -14.83 -9.00 -12.26
N VAL A 124 -14.83 -8.63 -10.99
CA VAL A 124 -13.93 -7.66 -10.38
C VAL A 124 -13.01 -8.39 -9.41
N VAL A 125 -11.72 -8.33 -9.66
CA VAL A 125 -10.69 -8.99 -8.82
C VAL A 125 -10.17 -8.04 -7.73
N GLY A 126 -9.40 -8.58 -6.79
CA GLY A 126 -8.74 -7.84 -5.72
C GLY A 126 -7.88 -6.68 -6.22
N GLY A 127 -7.17 -6.89 -7.32
CA GLY A 127 -6.25 -5.90 -7.88
C GLY A 127 -4.94 -5.84 -7.11
N ALA A 128 -4.27 -4.69 -7.11
CA ALA A 128 -3.00 -4.53 -6.39
C ALA A 128 -2.78 -3.06 -5.98
N SER A 129 -1.91 -2.84 -5.00
CA SER A 129 -1.34 -1.52 -4.74
C SER A 129 -0.50 -1.06 -5.93
N ASP A 130 -0.33 0.25 -6.10
CA ASP A 130 0.36 0.84 -7.26
C ASP A 130 1.77 0.31 -7.48
N ASN A 131 2.59 0.29 -6.43
CA ASN A 131 3.96 -0.25 -6.51
C ASN A 131 3.97 -1.75 -6.80
N SER A 132 3.07 -2.52 -6.20
CA SER A 132 2.97 -3.96 -6.44
C SER A 132 2.49 -4.27 -7.86
N ALA A 133 1.53 -3.49 -8.38
CA ALA A 133 1.09 -3.57 -9.77
C ALA A 133 2.24 -3.22 -10.75
N GLY A 134 3.00 -2.17 -10.42
CA GLY A 134 4.23 -1.81 -11.16
C GLY A 134 5.26 -2.93 -11.15
N GLY A 135 5.46 -3.59 -10.00
CA GLY A 135 6.33 -4.75 -9.87
C GLY A 135 5.92 -5.89 -10.80
N VAL A 136 4.64 -6.25 -10.81
CA VAL A 136 4.11 -7.26 -11.74
C VAL A 136 4.29 -6.82 -13.19
N GLY A 137 3.93 -5.58 -13.51
CA GLY A 137 4.01 -5.04 -14.87
C GLY A 137 5.44 -4.98 -15.43
N THR A 138 6.44 -4.84 -14.57
CA THR A 138 7.88 -4.86 -14.94
C THR A 138 8.51 -6.25 -14.81
N GLY A 139 7.73 -7.28 -14.47
CA GLY A 139 8.20 -8.67 -14.37
C GLY A 139 8.95 -9.00 -13.09
N VAL A 140 8.82 -8.20 -12.02
CA VAL A 140 9.38 -8.49 -10.69
C VAL A 140 8.42 -9.46 -9.98
N VAL A 141 8.38 -10.70 -10.43
CA VAL A 141 7.46 -11.75 -9.97
C VAL A 141 8.20 -13.05 -9.58
N ALA A 142 9.50 -13.00 -9.41
CA ALA A 142 10.32 -14.14 -9.08
C ALA A 142 11.60 -13.71 -8.33
N PRO A 143 12.24 -14.62 -7.58
CA PRO A 143 13.52 -14.36 -6.91
C PRO A 143 14.59 -13.77 -7.82
N GLY A 144 15.43 -12.91 -7.27
CA GLY A 144 16.53 -12.24 -7.99
C GLY A 144 16.07 -11.10 -8.89
N ARG A 145 14.80 -10.72 -8.88
CA ARG A 145 14.26 -9.60 -9.65
C ARG A 145 13.95 -8.41 -8.75
N ALA A 146 14.31 -7.24 -9.26
CA ALA A 146 14.05 -5.96 -8.60
C ALA A 146 13.72 -4.90 -9.65
N MET A 147 13.04 -3.84 -9.22
CA MET A 147 12.86 -2.61 -10.01
C MET A 147 13.30 -1.41 -9.20
N THR A 148 13.69 -0.36 -9.90
CA THR A 148 13.93 0.96 -9.33
C THR A 148 13.07 1.97 -10.07
N THR A 149 12.39 2.83 -9.32
CA THR A 149 11.70 3.98 -9.89
C THR A 149 12.45 5.25 -9.52
N ILE A 150 12.63 6.14 -10.49
CA ILE A 150 13.27 7.44 -10.31
C ILE A 150 12.32 8.50 -10.82
N GLY A 151 11.72 9.20 -9.88
CA GLY A 151 10.89 10.38 -10.10
C GLY A 151 11.33 11.50 -9.17
N THR A 152 10.43 12.35 -8.72
CA THR A 152 10.69 13.30 -7.61
C THR A 152 11.22 12.54 -6.40
N SER A 153 10.55 11.46 -6.01
CA SER A 153 11.01 10.45 -5.07
C SER A 153 11.64 9.26 -5.82
N GLY A 154 12.32 8.39 -5.08
CA GLY A 154 12.86 7.14 -5.62
C GLY A 154 12.44 5.94 -4.78
N THR A 155 12.25 4.79 -5.42
CA THR A 155 12.01 3.52 -4.73
C THR A 155 12.88 2.41 -5.30
N VAL A 156 13.29 1.48 -4.44
CA VAL A 156 13.83 0.18 -4.82
C VAL A 156 12.88 -0.86 -4.29
N PHE A 157 12.42 -1.75 -5.17
CA PHE A 157 11.43 -2.78 -4.89
C PHE A 157 11.98 -4.13 -5.33
N ALA A 158 11.95 -5.13 -4.47
CA ALA A 158 12.47 -6.45 -4.76
C ALA A 158 11.51 -7.56 -4.29
N PHE A 159 11.42 -8.62 -5.09
CA PHE A 159 10.61 -9.79 -4.81
C PHE A 159 11.21 -10.62 -3.67
N SER A 160 10.35 -11.24 -2.85
CA SER A 160 10.74 -12.20 -1.80
C SER A 160 9.74 -13.36 -1.72
N GLU A 161 10.25 -14.57 -1.52
CA GLU A 161 9.45 -15.78 -1.26
C GLU A 161 9.02 -15.90 0.20
N GLU A 162 9.63 -15.11 1.08
CA GLU A 162 9.33 -15.10 2.51
C GLU A 162 9.11 -13.66 3.01
N PRO A 163 8.32 -13.48 4.08
CA PRO A 163 8.17 -12.17 4.69
C PRO A 163 9.48 -11.76 5.39
N VAL A 164 10.07 -10.66 4.95
CA VAL A 164 11.34 -10.15 5.48
C VAL A 164 11.09 -9.20 6.64
N LEU A 165 11.61 -9.52 7.82
CA LEU A 165 11.66 -8.60 8.95
C LEU A 165 12.97 -7.82 8.93
N ASP A 166 12.93 -6.54 8.57
CA ASP A 166 14.09 -5.66 8.69
C ASP A 166 14.20 -5.05 10.09
N ILE A 167 15.11 -5.59 10.89
CA ILE A 167 15.39 -5.11 12.25
C ILE A 167 15.93 -3.67 12.29
N ASN A 168 16.54 -3.18 11.18
CA ASN A 168 17.03 -1.82 11.05
C ASN A 168 15.92 -0.83 10.67
N LYS A 169 14.72 -1.32 10.39
CA LYS A 169 13.54 -0.50 10.05
C LYS A 169 13.74 0.41 8.83
N SER A 170 14.58 -0.01 7.89
CA SER A 170 14.96 0.76 6.70
C SER A 170 14.04 0.51 5.50
N VAL A 171 13.46 -0.69 5.43
CA VAL A 171 12.57 -1.09 4.33
C VAL A 171 11.17 -1.43 4.84
N TYR A 172 10.22 -1.40 3.91
CA TYR A 172 8.85 -1.90 4.09
C TYR A 172 8.77 -3.31 3.53
N THR A 173 8.10 -4.20 4.24
CA THR A 173 7.73 -5.52 3.71
C THR A 173 6.22 -5.58 3.56
N PHE A 174 5.74 -5.93 2.37
CA PHE A 174 4.33 -6.03 2.05
C PHE A 174 4.04 -7.32 1.26
N CYS A 175 2.80 -7.76 1.27
CA CYS A 175 2.36 -8.86 0.43
C CYS A 175 2.47 -8.50 -1.05
N MET A 176 2.84 -9.47 -1.85
CA MET A 176 2.89 -9.36 -3.31
C MET A 176 1.54 -9.80 -3.92
N PRO A 177 1.12 -9.28 -5.09
CA PRO A 177 0.01 -9.83 -5.87
C PRO A 177 0.22 -11.28 -6.33
N VAL A 178 1.45 -11.75 -6.30
CA VAL A 178 1.78 -13.16 -6.53
C VAL A 178 1.43 -13.94 -5.25
N PRO A 179 0.57 -14.97 -5.31
CA PRO A 179 0.18 -15.75 -4.15
C PRO A 179 1.37 -16.33 -3.39
N GLY A 180 1.34 -16.21 -2.05
CA GLY A 180 2.39 -16.74 -1.20
C GLY A 180 3.74 -16.04 -1.36
N ALA A 181 3.78 -14.84 -1.93
CA ALA A 181 4.99 -14.05 -2.07
C ALA A 181 4.85 -12.67 -1.43
N TRP A 182 5.99 -12.06 -1.15
CA TRP A 182 6.14 -10.73 -0.56
C TRP A 182 7.08 -9.89 -1.40
N HIS A 183 7.18 -8.63 -1.07
CA HIS A 183 8.23 -7.74 -1.54
C HIS A 183 8.75 -6.88 -0.41
N PHE A 184 9.97 -6.44 -0.53
CA PHE A 184 10.50 -5.38 0.32
C PHE A 184 10.83 -4.16 -0.53
N MET A 185 10.60 -3.00 0.06
CA MET A 185 10.73 -1.72 -0.63
C MET A 185 11.44 -0.69 0.25
N GLY A 186 12.51 -0.12 -0.29
CA GLY A 186 13.13 1.10 0.24
C GLY A 186 12.66 2.32 -0.55
N SER A 187 12.47 3.45 0.12
CA SER A 187 12.08 4.70 -0.54
C SER A 187 12.87 5.90 -0.03
N VAL A 188 13.14 6.83 -0.93
CA VAL A 188 13.72 8.15 -0.62
C VAL A 188 12.78 9.24 -1.12
N ASN A 189 12.48 10.21 -0.27
CA ASN A 189 11.52 11.28 -0.58
C ASN A 189 12.03 12.26 -1.63
N SER A 190 13.34 12.35 -1.82
CA SER A 190 13.98 13.24 -2.78
C SER A 190 15.04 12.46 -3.55
N CYS A 191 14.76 12.12 -4.79
CA CYS A 191 15.64 11.42 -5.71
C CYS A 191 15.95 12.32 -6.91
N GLY A 192 15.13 12.30 -7.94
CA GLY A 192 15.26 13.25 -9.07
C GLY A 192 15.05 14.71 -8.64
N ALA A 193 14.27 14.94 -7.57
CA ALA A 193 14.14 16.26 -6.98
C ALA A 193 15.48 16.80 -6.44
N SER A 194 16.34 15.94 -5.87
CA SER A 194 17.66 16.35 -5.39
C SER A 194 18.56 16.79 -6.55
N LEU A 195 18.55 16.03 -7.65
CA LEU A 195 19.28 16.39 -8.86
C LEU A 195 18.78 17.70 -9.47
N LYS A 196 17.43 17.87 -9.54
CA LYS A 196 16.83 19.12 -10.00
C LYS A 196 17.22 20.30 -9.11
N TRP A 197 17.14 20.11 -7.79
CA TRP A 197 17.54 21.15 -6.84
C TRP A 197 19.01 21.53 -7.02
N TRP A 198 19.89 20.52 -7.12
CA TRP A 198 21.33 20.74 -7.33
C TRP A 198 21.61 21.49 -8.63
N ARG A 199 21.01 21.08 -9.76
CA ARG A 199 21.10 21.80 -11.02
C ARG A 199 20.69 23.26 -10.87
N ASN A 200 19.53 23.53 -10.30
CA ASN A 200 18.95 24.86 -10.21
C ASN A 200 19.72 25.81 -9.26
N ASN A 201 20.56 25.30 -8.37
CA ASN A 201 21.29 26.12 -7.40
C ASN A 201 22.80 26.28 -7.73
N PHE A 202 23.36 25.39 -8.53
CA PHE A 202 24.82 25.36 -8.77
C PHE A 202 25.21 25.48 -10.24
N TYR A 203 24.26 25.45 -11.14
CA TYR A 203 24.49 25.58 -12.57
C TYR A 203 23.67 26.74 -13.17
N PRO A 204 24.10 27.29 -14.36
CA PRO A 204 23.29 28.23 -15.11
C PRO A 204 21.91 27.70 -15.46
N ASP A 205 20.90 28.58 -15.56
CA ASP A 205 19.49 28.20 -15.78
C ASP A 205 19.24 27.42 -17.08
N ASP A 206 20.13 27.51 -18.04
CA ASP A 206 20.06 26.89 -19.36
C ASP A 206 20.81 25.55 -19.46
N LEU A 207 21.42 25.05 -18.35
CA LEU A 207 22.16 23.80 -18.39
C LEU A 207 21.22 22.59 -18.50
N GLU A 208 21.41 21.83 -19.59
CA GLU A 208 20.67 20.60 -19.82
C GLU A 208 21.20 19.43 -18.96
N TYR A 209 20.30 18.52 -18.54
CA TYR A 209 20.68 17.36 -17.75
C TYR A 209 21.71 16.46 -18.45
N GLU A 210 21.69 16.42 -19.79
CA GLU A 210 22.63 15.64 -20.57
C GLU A 210 24.07 16.11 -20.37
N GLN A 211 24.28 17.43 -20.23
CA GLN A 211 25.61 17.97 -19.97
C GLN A 211 26.09 17.59 -18.56
N ILE A 212 25.22 17.66 -17.55
CA ILE A 212 25.55 17.22 -16.18
C ILE A 212 26.01 15.76 -16.17
N ASN A 213 25.33 14.90 -16.94
CA ASN A 213 25.69 13.48 -17.04
C ASN A 213 27.03 13.23 -17.77
N LYS A 214 27.44 14.15 -18.67
CA LYS A 214 28.75 14.05 -19.34
C LYS A 214 29.91 14.51 -18.47
N ASP A 215 29.60 15.44 -17.53
CA ASP A 215 30.62 16.02 -16.64
C ASP A 215 30.84 15.16 -15.37
N ALA A 216 29.94 14.16 -15.09
CA ALA A 216 30.01 13.23 -13.98
C ALA A 216 30.84 11.97 -14.31
#